data_0630d927198953ddb2bddc546e993dc4
#
_entry.id   0630d927198953ddb2bddc546e993dc4
#
_cell.length_a   1.000
_cell.length_b   1.000
_cell.length_c   1.000
_cell.angle_alpha   90.00
_cell.angle_beta   90.00
_cell.angle_gamma   90.00
#
_symmetry.space_group_name_H-M   'P 1'
#
loop_
_entity.id
_entity.type
_entity.pdbx_description
1 polymer ?
#
loop_
_entity_poly.entity_id
_entity_poly.type
_entity_poly.pdbx_seq_one_letter_code
_entity_poly.pdbx_strand_id
1 'polypeptide(L)'
;IEAKLATPELAALLRARPECAVATAAHVLADRAEFVNPNVVKVVCDLAGRALYFSRAPMPWWRDGAGPAGPALPEGQALRHIGLYAYRAGFLRRFPSLAVSPLEQLESLEQLRVLWHGERIAVHRAAQAPAPGVDTPEDLARVRAVWPGTD
;
A
#
# COMPACT_ATOMS: atom_id res chain seq x y z
N ILE A 1 -19.89 -3.38 6.11
CA ILE A 1 -18.88 -4.29 5.51
C ILE A 1 -17.63 -4.01 6.29
N GLU A 2 -17.35 -4.90 7.23
CA GLU A 2 -16.16 -4.80 8.04
C GLU A 2 -14.93 -4.75 7.13
N ALA A 3 -14.13 -3.70 7.27
CA ALA A 3 -12.72 -3.77 6.98
C ALA A 3 -12.10 -4.78 7.95
N LYS A 4 -12.51 -6.03 7.83
CA LYS A 4 -12.06 -7.19 8.64
C LYS A 4 -10.67 -7.61 8.22
N LEU A 5 -10.02 -6.77 7.47
CA LEU A 5 -8.81 -7.03 6.74
C LEU A 5 -7.64 -6.40 7.44
N ALA A 6 -6.68 -7.22 7.66
CA ALA A 6 -5.28 -6.88 7.83
C ALA A 6 -4.82 -6.44 9.23
N THR A 7 -5.65 -6.11 10.21
CA THR A 7 -5.09 -5.73 11.51
C THR A 7 -4.51 -6.93 12.28
N PRO A 8 -5.19 -8.08 12.37
CA PRO A 8 -4.62 -9.30 12.97
C PRO A 8 -3.48 -9.88 12.12
N GLU A 9 -3.63 -9.90 10.80
CA GLU A 9 -2.63 -10.40 9.86
C GLU A 9 -1.38 -9.54 9.88
N LEU A 10 -1.50 -8.21 9.90
CA LEU A 10 -0.36 -7.30 10.00
C LEU A 10 0.36 -7.43 11.34
N ALA A 11 -0.39 -7.58 12.43
CA ALA A 11 0.20 -7.82 13.74
C ALA A 11 0.92 -9.18 13.80
N ALA A 12 0.35 -10.23 13.19
CA ALA A 12 0.98 -11.54 13.08
C ALA A 12 2.24 -11.48 12.22
N LEU A 13 2.16 -10.82 11.05
CA LEU A 13 3.31 -10.61 10.17
C LEU A 13 4.44 -9.87 10.89
N LEU A 14 4.12 -8.80 11.62
CA LEU A 14 5.11 -8.04 12.36
C LEU A 14 5.75 -8.86 13.48
N ARG A 15 5.00 -9.74 14.16
CA ARG A 15 5.56 -10.68 15.14
C ARG A 15 6.53 -11.67 14.49
N ALA A 16 6.18 -12.19 13.31
CA ALA A 16 7.00 -13.14 12.56
C ALA A 16 8.25 -12.51 11.92
N ARG A 17 8.31 -11.17 11.83
CA ARG A 17 9.40 -10.43 11.19
C ARG A 17 10.07 -9.45 12.16
N PRO A 18 10.91 -9.97 13.08
CA PRO A 18 11.57 -9.15 14.09
C PRO A 18 12.46 -8.05 13.52
N GLU A 19 12.97 -8.24 12.31
CA GLU A 19 13.78 -7.26 11.58
C GLU A 19 13.00 -6.08 10.98
N CYS A 20 11.66 -6.16 10.97
CA CYS A 20 10.81 -5.09 10.45
C CYS A 20 10.23 -4.22 11.58
N ALA A 21 10.30 -2.91 11.41
CA ALA A 21 9.72 -1.95 12.35
C ALA A 21 8.23 -1.72 12.11
N VAL A 22 7.78 -1.95 10.87
CA VAL A 22 6.42 -1.68 10.38
C VAL A 22 5.95 -2.85 9.53
N ALA A 23 4.65 -3.11 9.54
CA ALA A 23 3.98 -3.95 8.55
C ALA A 23 2.85 -3.16 7.88
N THR A 24 2.62 -3.41 6.61
CA THR A 24 1.53 -2.86 5.81
C THR A 24 0.94 -3.92 4.89
N ALA A 25 -0.09 -3.56 4.14
CA ALA A 25 -0.75 -4.48 3.21
C ALA A 25 -0.72 -3.95 1.77
N ALA A 26 -0.80 -4.87 0.83
CA ALA A 26 -0.94 -4.58 -0.59
C ALA A 26 -1.76 -5.70 -1.26
N HIS A 27 -2.38 -5.41 -2.39
CA HIS A 27 -3.01 -6.40 -3.25
C HIS A 27 -2.53 -6.29 -4.68
N VAL A 28 -2.74 -7.34 -5.46
CA VAL A 28 -2.36 -7.37 -6.88
C VAL A 28 -3.19 -6.37 -7.66
N LEU A 29 -2.51 -5.56 -8.46
CA LEU A 29 -3.09 -4.65 -9.43
C LEU A 29 -3.24 -5.38 -10.76
N ALA A 30 -4.45 -5.49 -11.27
CA ALA A 30 -4.74 -6.06 -12.59
C ALA A 30 -5.19 -4.99 -13.59
N ASP A 31 -5.67 -3.85 -13.12
CA ASP A 31 -6.15 -2.76 -13.96
C ASP A 31 -5.01 -1.78 -14.29
N ARG A 32 -4.78 -1.60 -15.59
CA ARG A 32 -3.79 -0.65 -16.07
C ARG A 32 -4.14 0.80 -15.77
N ALA A 33 -5.42 1.16 -15.80
CA ALA A 33 -5.84 2.53 -15.44
C ALA A 33 -5.47 2.86 -14.01
N GLU A 34 -5.64 1.92 -13.08
CA GLU A 34 -5.17 2.08 -11.70
C GLU A 34 -3.64 2.13 -11.62
N PHE A 35 -2.94 1.34 -12.44
CA PHE A 35 -1.47 1.30 -12.42
C PHE A 35 -0.84 2.64 -12.78
N VAL A 36 -1.38 3.37 -13.74
CA VAL A 36 -0.88 4.68 -14.16
C VAL A 36 -1.47 5.84 -13.34
N ASN A 37 -2.48 5.58 -12.52
CA ASN A 37 -3.13 6.61 -11.71
C ASN A 37 -2.22 7.04 -10.54
N PRO A 38 -1.83 8.33 -10.42
CA PRO A 38 -0.97 8.82 -9.34
C PRO A 38 -1.66 8.80 -7.97
N ASN A 39 -2.99 8.69 -7.90
CA ASN A 39 -3.72 8.55 -6.65
C ASN A 39 -3.67 7.11 -6.10
N VAL A 40 -3.30 6.16 -6.93
CA VAL A 40 -3.05 4.76 -6.55
C VAL A 40 -1.57 4.60 -6.23
N VAL A 41 -1.24 4.35 -4.96
CA VAL A 41 0.14 4.12 -4.54
C VAL A 41 0.54 2.69 -4.86
N LYS A 42 1.67 2.54 -5.55
CA LYS A 42 2.29 1.25 -5.86
C LYS A 42 3.36 0.91 -4.84
N VAL A 43 3.61 -0.37 -4.64
CA VAL A 43 4.72 -0.87 -3.83
C VAL A 43 5.43 -2.01 -4.55
N VAL A 44 6.75 -2.01 -4.50
CA VAL A 44 7.59 -3.12 -4.96
C VAL A 44 8.25 -3.78 -3.76
N CYS A 45 8.35 -5.10 -3.80
CA CYS A 45 8.86 -5.89 -2.69
C CYS A 45 10.07 -6.73 -3.10
N ASP A 46 10.90 -7.05 -2.13
CA ASP A 46 11.95 -8.06 -2.29
C ASP A 46 11.38 -9.50 -2.18
N LEU A 47 12.25 -10.48 -2.39
CA LEU A 47 11.90 -11.90 -2.30
C LEU A 47 11.33 -12.30 -0.93
N ALA A 48 11.73 -11.60 0.13
CA ALA A 48 11.25 -11.84 1.49
C ALA A 48 9.93 -11.11 1.81
N GLY A 49 9.33 -10.40 0.85
CA GLY A 49 8.09 -9.64 1.05
C GLY A 49 8.29 -8.35 1.84
N ARG A 50 9.49 -7.76 1.80
CA ARG A 50 9.75 -6.44 2.39
C ARG A 50 9.65 -5.38 1.31
N ALA A 51 9.09 -4.23 1.65
CA ALA A 51 9.00 -3.11 0.72
C ALA A 51 10.40 -2.62 0.33
N LEU A 52 10.64 -2.50 -0.97
CA LEU A 52 11.82 -1.84 -1.54
C LEU A 52 11.54 -0.35 -1.72
N TYR A 53 10.34 0.00 -2.21
CA TYR A 53 9.92 1.38 -2.40
C TYR A 53 8.41 1.49 -2.57
N PHE A 54 7.87 2.69 -2.25
CA PHE A 54 6.48 3.08 -2.52
C PHE A 54 6.50 4.30 -3.44
N SER A 55 5.60 4.35 -4.42
CA SER A 55 5.50 5.52 -5.30
C SER A 55 4.11 5.69 -5.90
N ARG A 56 3.79 6.93 -6.22
CA ARG A 56 2.64 7.30 -7.06
C ARG A 56 2.90 6.99 -8.54
N ALA A 57 4.17 6.92 -8.94
CA ALA A 57 4.57 6.50 -10.28
C ALA A 57 4.25 5.04 -10.56
N PRO A 58 4.05 4.64 -11.83
CA PRO A 58 3.94 3.24 -12.23
C PRO A 58 5.20 2.44 -11.82
N MET A 59 5.02 1.42 -10.97
CA MET A 59 6.11 0.53 -10.53
C MET A 59 5.63 -0.92 -10.40
N PRO A 60 6.45 -1.90 -10.81
CA PRO A 60 7.66 -1.77 -11.63
C PRO A 60 7.33 -1.25 -13.04
N TRP A 61 8.25 -0.52 -13.65
CA TRP A 61 8.07 -0.12 -15.04
C TRP A 61 8.19 -1.33 -15.96
N TRP A 62 7.13 -1.64 -16.68
CA TRP A 62 7.16 -2.71 -17.67
C TRP A 62 7.65 -2.15 -19.00
N ARG A 63 8.92 -2.37 -19.29
CA ARG A 63 9.61 -1.82 -20.45
C ARG A 63 8.88 -2.09 -21.76
N ASP A 64 8.49 -3.35 -21.99
CA ASP A 64 7.92 -3.78 -23.26
C ASP A 64 6.39 -3.66 -23.33
N GLY A 65 5.74 -3.42 -22.19
CA GLY A 65 4.30 -3.22 -22.06
C GLY A 65 3.89 -1.78 -21.74
N ALA A 66 4.86 -0.87 -21.76
CA ALA A 66 4.65 0.51 -21.34
C ALA A 66 3.91 1.32 -22.40
N GLY A 67 2.81 1.94 -22.02
CA GLY A 67 2.01 2.85 -22.81
C GLY A 67 0.52 2.74 -22.49
N PRO A 68 -0.28 3.79 -22.73
CA PRO A 68 -1.71 3.78 -22.45
C PRO A 68 -2.48 2.67 -23.17
N ALA A 69 -1.98 2.26 -24.35
CA ALA A 69 -2.53 1.18 -25.18
C ALA A 69 -1.77 -0.15 -25.05
N GLY A 70 -0.84 -0.25 -24.11
CA GLY A 70 -0.02 -1.46 -23.94
C GLY A 70 -0.81 -2.66 -23.44
N PRO A 71 -0.25 -3.89 -23.54
CA PRO A 71 -0.89 -5.09 -23.06
C PRO A 71 -1.18 -5.00 -21.55
N ALA A 72 -2.06 -5.86 -21.07
CA ALA A 72 -2.37 -5.98 -19.64
C ALA A 72 -1.09 -6.21 -18.83
N LEU A 73 -1.09 -5.74 -17.57
CA LEU A 73 0.04 -5.98 -16.66
C LEU A 73 0.26 -7.48 -16.46
N PRO A 74 1.51 -7.94 -16.37
CA PRO A 74 1.79 -9.30 -15.97
C PRO A 74 1.18 -9.60 -14.61
N GLU A 75 0.45 -10.70 -14.53
CA GLU A 75 -0.23 -11.10 -13.31
C GLU A 75 0.74 -11.15 -12.10
N GLY A 76 0.30 -10.56 -11.00
CA GLY A 76 1.04 -10.55 -9.73
C GLY A 76 2.30 -9.67 -9.68
N GLN A 77 2.61 -8.92 -10.75
CA GLN A 77 3.85 -8.11 -10.81
C GLN A 77 3.69 -6.68 -10.30
N ALA A 78 2.48 -6.13 -10.30
CA ALA A 78 2.20 -4.83 -9.74
C ALA A 78 1.36 -4.94 -8.47
N LEU A 79 1.72 -4.20 -7.43
CA LEU A 79 1.01 -4.21 -6.16
C LEU A 79 0.49 -2.80 -5.85
N ARG A 80 -0.80 -2.71 -5.53
CA ARG A 80 -1.41 -1.52 -4.93
C ARG A 80 -1.23 -1.57 -3.43
N HIS A 81 -0.63 -0.53 -2.87
CA HIS A 81 -0.52 -0.36 -1.44
C HIS A 81 -1.91 -0.10 -0.82
N ILE A 82 -2.17 -0.76 0.31
CA ILE A 82 -3.32 -0.52 1.17
C ILE A 82 -2.80 0.25 2.39
N GLY A 83 -3.33 1.44 2.63
CA GLY A 83 -2.89 2.36 3.68
C GLY A 83 -3.20 1.89 5.13
N LEU A 84 -3.07 0.60 5.40
CA LEU A 84 -3.21 0.02 6.74
C LEU A 84 -1.84 -0.36 7.28
N TYR A 85 -1.59 -0.09 8.56
CA TYR A 85 -0.28 -0.29 9.17
C TYR A 85 -0.37 -0.92 10.56
N ALA A 86 0.65 -1.73 10.86
CA ALA A 86 1.00 -2.12 12.22
C ALA A 86 2.42 -1.64 12.51
N TYR A 87 2.65 -1.09 13.68
CA TYR A 87 3.94 -0.55 14.12
C TYR A 87 4.44 -1.27 15.37
N ARG A 88 5.75 -1.48 15.47
CA ARG A 88 6.34 -1.78 16.78
C ARG A 88 6.24 -0.56 17.67
N ALA A 89 5.75 -0.73 18.89
CA ALA A 89 5.53 0.38 19.83
C ALA A 89 6.80 1.21 20.07
N GLY A 90 7.97 0.57 20.13
CA GLY A 90 9.27 1.27 20.27
C GLY A 90 9.58 2.15 19.05
N PHE A 91 9.30 1.68 17.86
CA PHE A 91 9.49 2.46 16.64
C PHE A 91 8.46 3.59 16.54
N LEU A 92 7.18 3.31 16.82
CA LEU A 92 6.11 4.32 16.76
C LEU A 92 6.40 5.51 17.68
N ARG A 93 6.94 5.27 18.88
CA ARG A 93 7.35 6.36 19.77
C ARG A 93 8.50 7.20 19.24
N ARG A 94 9.41 6.59 18.48
CA ARG A 94 10.56 7.26 17.87
C ARG A 94 10.20 7.97 16.55
N PHE A 95 9.22 7.47 15.82
CA PHE A 95 8.89 7.94 14.47
C PHE A 95 8.69 9.47 14.37
N PRO A 96 7.99 10.17 15.31
CA PRO A 96 7.82 11.62 15.22
C PRO A 96 9.12 12.41 15.32
N SER A 97 10.17 11.84 15.92
CA SER A 97 11.49 12.49 16.05
C SER A 97 12.41 12.27 14.87
N LEU A 98 12.02 11.40 13.93
CA LEU A 98 12.79 11.17 12.70
C LEU A 98 12.64 12.37 11.76
N ALA A 99 13.74 12.83 11.19
CA ALA A 99 13.71 13.88 10.18
C ALA A 99 12.86 13.47 8.97
N VAL A 100 12.05 14.40 8.49
CA VAL A 100 11.23 14.19 7.27
C VAL A 100 12.16 13.98 6.08
N SER A 101 11.90 12.95 5.28
CA SER A 101 12.72 12.64 4.12
C SER A 101 12.32 13.48 2.90
N PRO A 102 13.27 13.81 2.00
CA PRO A 102 12.93 14.45 0.73
C PRO A 102 11.95 13.63 -0.12
N LEU A 103 12.04 12.29 -0.08
CA LEU A 103 11.16 11.39 -0.81
C LEU A 103 9.73 11.46 -0.29
N GLU A 104 9.56 11.50 1.04
CA GLU A 104 8.25 11.69 1.67
C GLU A 104 7.59 12.99 1.23
N GLN A 105 8.36 14.10 1.18
CA GLN A 105 7.85 15.39 0.76
C GLN A 105 7.44 15.41 -0.71
N LEU A 106 8.24 14.79 -1.59
CA LEU A 106 7.96 14.75 -3.03
C LEU A 106 6.75 13.88 -3.37
N GLU A 107 6.65 12.71 -2.76
CA GLU A 107 5.59 11.74 -3.04
C GLU A 107 4.35 11.94 -2.15
N SER A 108 4.46 12.74 -1.06
CA SER A 108 3.44 12.83 0.01
C SER A 108 3.08 11.46 0.55
N LEU A 109 4.11 10.68 0.94
CA LEU A 109 4.01 9.30 1.44
C LEU A 109 4.89 9.13 2.69
N GLU A 110 4.27 9.19 3.88
CA GLU A 110 5.00 9.18 5.16
C GLU A 110 5.79 7.88 5.39
N GLN A 111 5.37 6.76 4.84
CA GLN A 111 6.08 5.49 4.95
C GLN A 111 7.47 5.51 4.29
N LEU A 112 7.73 6.46 3.39
CA LEU A 112 9.06 6.65 2.81
C LEU A 112 10.07 7.13 3.84
N ARG A 113 9.65 7.82 4.89
CA ARG A 113 10.52 8.18 6.03
C ARG A 113 11.06 6.93 6.73
N VAL A 114 10.25 5.89 6.86
CA VAL A 114 10.67 4.60 7.45
C VAL A 114 11.83 4.02 6.65
N LEU A 115 11.65 3.88 5.33
CA LEU A 115 12.67 3.34 4.43
C LEU A 115 13.92 4.24 4.37
N TRP A 116 13.72 5.56 4.33
CA TRP A 116 14.82 6.53 4.28
C TRP A 116 15.78 6.42 5.48
N HIS A 117 15.23 6.12 6.66
CA HIS A 117 16.02 5.91 7.88
C HIS A 117 16.56 4.47 8.02
N GLY A 118 16.48 3.65 6.96
CA GLY A 118 17.04 2.30 6.94
C GLY A 118 16.21 1.25 7.68
N GLU A 119 15.02 1.61 8.12
CA GLU A 119 14.07 0.67 8.72
C GLU A 119 13.33 -0.13 7.66
N ARG A 120 12.83 -1.30 8.04
CA ARG A 120 12.19 -2.23 7.13
C ARG A 120 10.69 -2.29 7.34
N ILE A 121 9.96 -2.41 6.23
CA ILE A 121 8.50 -2.57 6.21
C ILE A 121 8.18 -3.93 5.61
N ALA A 122 7.49 -4.78 6.36
CA ALA A 122 6.93 -6.03 5.85
C ALA A 122 5.61 -5.75 5.11
N VAL A 123 5.38 -6.40 3.97
CA VAL A 123 4.17 -6.23 3.16
C VAL A 123 3.36 -7.51 3.16
N HIS A 124 2.16 -7.46 3.70
CA HIS A 124 1.17 -8.53 3.57
C HIS A 124 0.48 -8.44 2.21
N ARG A 125 0.51 -9.54 1.44
CA ARG A 125 -0.26 -9.63 0.19
C ARG A 125 -1.67 -10.09 0.51
N ALA A 126 -2.63 -9.18 0.45
CA ALA A 126 -4.05 -9.50 0.61
C ALA A 126 -4.56 -10.27 -0.62
N ALA A 127 -5.34 -11.32 -0.39
CA ALA A 127 -5.91 -12.14 -1.45
C ALA A 127 -6.97 -11.38 -2.27
N GLN A 128 -7.59 -10.37 -1.67
CA GLN A 128 -8.64 -9.55 -2.30
C GLN A 128 -8.34 -8.07 -2.12
N ALA A 129 -8.76 -7.28 -3.10
CA ALA A 129 -8.78 -5.83 -2.96
C ALA A 129 -9.73 -5.45 -1.80
N PRO A 130 -9.35 -4.48 -0.93
CA PRO A 130 -10.29 -3.94 0.04
C PRO A 130 -11.46 -3.26 -0.69
N ALA A 131 -12.58 -3.15 0.00
CA ALA A 131 -13.68 -2.32 -0.50
C ALA A 131 -13.15 -0.89 -0.80
N PRO A 132 -13.69 -0.22 -1.82
CA PRO A 132 -13.29 1.14 -2.14
C PRO A 132 -13.37 2.04 -0.91
N GLY A 133 -12.33 2.83 -0.67
CA GLY A 133 -12.35 3.87 0.34
C GLY A 133 -13.40 4.95 0.03
N VAL A 134 -13.75 5.76 1.01
CA VAL A 134 -14.67 6.90 0.85
C VAL A 134 -13.85 8.16 1.07
N ASP A 135 -13.22 8.63 0.02
CA ASP A 135 -12.36 9.81 0.05
C ASP A 135 -12.98 11.00 -0.70
N THR A 136 -13.99 10.74 -1.56
CA THR A 136 -14.68 11.75 -2.36
C THR A 136 -16.20 11.68 -2.16
N PRO A 137 -16.95 12.76 -2.50
CA PRO A 137 -18.42 12.73 -2.51
C PRO A 137 -18.98 11.62 -3.42
N GLU A 138 -18.30 11.34 -4.54
CA GLU A 138 -18.67 10.30 -5.49
C GLU A 138 -18.50 8.90 -4.88
N ASP A 139 -17.43 8.69 -4.11
CA ASP A 139 -17.21 7.44 -3.37
C ASP A 139 -18.30 7.23 -2.33
N LEU A 140 -18.67 8.30 -1.61
CA LEU A 140 -19.76 8.25 -0.63
C LEU A 140 -21.09 7.89 -1.30
N ALA A 141 -21.39 8.48 -2.46
CA ALA A 141 -22.61 8.16 -3.21
C ALA A 141 -22.62 6.68 -3.64
N ARG A 142 -21.48 6.17 -4.12
CA ARG A 142 -21.29 4.77 -4.51
C ARG A 142 -21.51 3.81 -3.34
N VAL A 143 -20.91 4.10 -2.19
CA VAL A 143 -21.06 3.27 -1.00
C VAL A 143 -22.50 3.29 -0.51
N ARG A 144 -23.16 4.45 -0.49
CA ARG A 144 -24.59 4.55 -0.12
C ARG A 144 -25.50 3.76 -1.04
N ALA A 145 -25.17 3.68 -2.35
CA ALA A 145 -25.96 2.92 -3.31
C ALA A 145 -25.91 1.39 -3.11
N VAL A 146 -24.80 0.88 -2.52
CA VAL A 146 -24.59 -0.56 -2.28
C VAL A 146 -24.77 -0.95 -0.82
N TRP A 147 -24.92 0.02 0.09
CA TRP A 147 -25.13 -0.24 1.50
C TRP A 147 -26.62 -0.55 1.74
N PRO A 148 -26.98 -1.78 2.14
CA PRO A 148 -28.35 -2.04 2.59
C PRO A 148 -28.55 -1.25 3.87
N GLY A 149 -29.39 -0.21 3.80
CA GLY A 149 -29.76 0.55 4.99
C GLY A 149 -30.26 -0.40 6.08
N THR A 150 -29.68 -0.32 7.25
CA THR A 150 -30.29 -0.88 8.46
C THR A 150 -31.43 0.06 8.84
N ASP A 151 -32.66 -0.36 8.54
CA ASP A 151 -33.84 0.20 9.18
C ASP A 151 -33.78 -0.03 10.70
#